data_f1cf282aac7c8aa7e06608cebcfa597e
#
_entry.id   f1cf282aac7c8aa7e06608cebcfa597e
#
_cell.length_a   1.000
_cell.length_b   1.000
_cell.length_c   1.000
_cell.angle_alpha   90.00
_cell.angle_beta   90.00
_cell.angle_gamma   90.00
#
_symmetry.space_group_name_H-M   'P 1'
#
loop_
_entity.id
_entity.type
_entity.pdbx_description
1 polymer ?
#
loop_
_entity_poly.entity_id
_entity_poly.type
_entity_poly.pdbx_seq_one_letter_code
_entity_poly.pdbx_strand_id
1 'polypeptide(L)'
;MGANAVLRKRALEDIATTGTDPETGASHRRYIQDRTVIEDTESSVDLVKRGWQLFNYPARLSYSATPPDFGALVIQRRRWANGGLLIMPKLLGLLIQRPLRRRSPEAFMRVHYLTSIAAVNVGLVLLFLFPFTDWLANEWLPLTAVAYFCLYAHDLRLAGYRRLDLFRVYALNLMLIPVNLGGVFRSLQQAVTKRTATFGRTPKVENRTAAPAIYVLAPYALTAYLCSAAGFDLFEGQVFPAIASGINASLLFYALSTFVGWRDSAADIVRKPRSRLRAGA
;
A
#
# COMPACT_ATOMS: atom_id res chain seq x y z
N MET A 1 2.76 -15.36 0.25
CA MET A 1 4.07 -15.61 -0.38
C MET A 1 4.69 -14.25 -0.69
N GLY A 2 5.95 -14.18 -0.96
CA GLY A 2 6.66 -12.96 -1.36
C GLY A 2 7.82 -13.30 -2.28
N ALA A 3 8.72 -12.35 -2.53
CA ALA A 3 9.86 -12.51 -3.44
C ALA A 3 10.78 -13.70 -3.08
N ASN A 4 10.74 -14.15 -1.83
CA ASN A 4 11.59 -15.23 -1.30
C ASN A 4 10.72 -16.39 -0.81
N ALA A 5 10.14 -17.11 -1.74
CA ALA A 5 9.31 -18.28 -1.45
C ALA A 5 9.87 -19.54 -2.11
N VAL A 6 9.87 -20.64 -1.37
CA VAL A 6 10.11 -21.97 -1.89
C VAL A 6 8.75 -22.66 -2.07
N LEU A 7 8.50 -23.14 -3.28
CA LEU A 7 7.22 -23.73 -3.65
C LEU A 7 7.41 -25.20 -4.02
N ARG A 8 6.54 -26.05 -3.47
CA ARG A 8 6.52 -27.47 -3.87
C ARG A 8 5.96 -27.57 -5.30
N LYS A 9 6.67 -28.26 -6.20
CA LYS A 9 6.25 -28.44 -7.60
C LYS A 9 4.81 -28.94 -7.73
N ARG A 10 4.43 -29.97 -6.97
CA ARG A 10 3.06 -30.50 -6.97
C ARG A 10 2.01 -29.48 -6.58
N ALA A 11 2.33 -28.57 -5.65
CA ALA A 11 1.42 -27.49 -5.26
C ALA A 11 1.22 -26.47 -6.39
N LEU A 12 2.26 -26.18 -7.15
CA LEU A 12 2.17 -25.35 -8.35
C LEU A 12 1.37 -26.03 -9.46
N GLU A 13 1.55 -27.33 -9.65
CA GLU A 13 0.78 -28.12 -10.62
C GLU A 13 -0.71 -28.11 -10.30
N ASP A 14 -1.09 -28.18 -9.02
CA ASP A 14 -2.50 -28.14 -8.56
C ASP A 14 -3.20 -26.81 -8.83
N ILE A 15 -2.48 -25.69 -8.86
CA ILE A 15 -3.03 -24.36 -9.14
C ILE A 15 -2.78 -23.91 -10.57
N ALA A 16 -2.07 -24.72 -11.38
CA ALA A 16 -1.74 -24.36 -12.75
C ALA A 16 -2.99 -24.16 -13.60
N THR A 17 -2.95 -23.17 -14.48
CA THR A 17 -3.98 -22.87 -15.47
C THR A 17 -3.38 -22.87 -16.88
N THR A 18 -4.19 -23.15 -17.88
CA THR A 18 -3.78 -22.99 -19.28
C THR A 18 -4.04 -21.56 -19.71
N GLY A 19 -3.05 -20.91 -20.28
CA GLY A 19 -3.15 -19.60 -20.92
C GLY A 19 -2.85 -19.71 -22.39
N THR A 20 -3.29 -18.71 -23.15
CA THR A 20 -2.93 -18.57 -24.57
C THR A 20 -2.10 -17.30 -24.71
N ASP A 21 -0.99 -17.38 -25.37
CA ASP A 21 -0.16 -16.24 -25.71
C ASP A 21 -0.90 -15.35 -26.71
N PRO A 22 -1.13 -14.06 -26.41
CA PRO A 22 -1.91 -13.20 -27.28
C PRO A 22 -1.23 -12.87 -28.62
N GLU A 23 0.10 -12.99 -28.70
CA GLU A 23 0.85 -12.66 -29.92
C GLU A 23 1.02 -13.88 -30.83
N THR A 24 1.28 -15.04 -30.24
CA THR A 24 1.58 -16.27 -31.01
C THR A 24 0.40 -17.25 -31.10
N GLY A 25 -0.64 -17.07 -30.28
CA GLY A 25 -1.74 -18.03 -30.16
C GLY A 25 -1.36 -19.35 -29.48
N ALA A 26 -0.09 -19.51 -29.06
CA ALA A 26 0.41 -20.75 -28.47
C ALA A 26 -0.17 -20.95 -27.05
N SER A 27 -0.59 -22.19 -26.77
CA SER A 27 -1.02 -22.59 -25.44
C SER A 27 0.18 -22.79 -24.53
N HIS A 28 0.13 -22.19 -23.32
CA HIS A 28 1.16 -22.36 -22.31
C HIS A 28 0.56 -22.68 -20.95
N ARG A 29 1.29 -23.43 -20.13
CA ARG A 29 0.88 -23.74 -18.76
C ARG A 29 1.41 -22.68 -17.79
N ARG A 30 0.49 -22.04 -17.05
CA ARG A 30 0.78 -20.98 -16.11
C ARG A 30 0.72 -21.50 -14.69
N TYR A 31 1.84 -21.51 -13.98
CA TYR A 31 1.97 -22.03 -12.62
C TYR A 31 1.77 -20.95 -11.53
N ILE A 32 2.17 -19.72 -11.82
CA ILE A 32 1.93 -18.56 -10.95
C ILE A 32 0.84 -17.71 -11.61
N GLN A 33 -0.17 -17.35 -10.83
CA GLN A 33 -1.28 -16.58 -11.36
C GLN A 33 -0.86 -15.11 -11.53
N ASP A 34 -1.19 -14.53 -12.68
CA ASP A 34 -0.86 -13.15 -13.07
C ASP A 34 -2.11 -12.32 -13.45
N ARG A 35 -3.28 -12.75 -12.98
CA ARG A 35 -4.54 -12.07 -13.22
C ARG A 35 -4.65 -10.74 -12.48
N THR A 36 -3.89 -10.61 -11.38
CA THR A 36 -3.77 -9.37 -10.61
C THR A 36 -2.31 -8.89 -10.58
N VAL A 37 -2.11 -7.68 -10.12
CA VAL A 37 -0.77 -7.05 -10.04
C VAL A 37 0.04 -7.47 -8.80
N ILE A 38 -0.50 -8.37 -7.96
CA ILE A 38 0.17 -8.99 -6.80
C ILE A 38 0.04 -10.52 -6.88
N GLU A 39 0.75 -11.07 -7.82
CA GLU A 39 0.77 -12.50 -8.22
C GLU A 39 1.05 -13.45 -7.06
N ASP A 40 1.90 -13.04 -6.13
CA ASP A 40 2.29 -13.80 -4.95
C ASP A 40 1.12 -13.97 -3.97
N THR A 41 0.36 -12.92 -3.71
CA THR A 41 -0.81 -12.96 -2.84
C THR A 41 -1.95 -13.74 -3.51
N GLU A 42 -2.18 -13.54 -4.80
CA GLU A 42 -3.20 -14.27 -5.55
C GLU A 42 -2.92 -15.77 -5.55
N SER A 43 -1.70 -16.18 -5.90
CA SER A 43 -1.29 -17.59 -5.88
C SER A 43 -1.37 -18.20 -4.47
N SER A 44 -1.12 -17.40 -3.41
CA SER A 44 -1.30 -17.85 -2.03
C SER A 44 -2.74 -18.22 -1.72
N VAL A 45 -3.71 -17.43 -2.20
CA VAL A 45 -5.14 -17.73 -2.04
C VAL A 45 -5.51 -19.01 -2.78
N ASP A 46 -4.99 -19.22 -4.01
CA ASP A 46 -5.25 -20.43 -4.79
C ASP A 46 -4.69 -21.68 -4.12
N LEU A 47 -3.46 -21.62 -3.60
CA LEU A 47 -2.86 -22.72 -2.85
C LEU A 47 -3.71 -23.10 -1.64
N VAL A 48 -4.14 -22.12 -0.85
CA VAL A 48 -5.01 -22.37 0.33
C VAL A 48 -6.36 -22.93 -0.09
N LYS A 49 -6.93 -22.47 -1.21
CA LYS A 49 -8.18 -23.01 -1.76
C LYS A 49 -8.05 -24.50 -2.10
N ARG A 50 -6.90 -24.95 -2.56
CA ARG A 50 -6.57 -26.35 -2.87
C ARG A 50 -6.18 -27.19 -1.64
N GLY A 51 -6.14 -26.58 -0.45
CA GLY A 51 -5.82 -27.27 0.79
C GLY A 51 -4.35 -27.25 1.19
N TRP A 52 -3.48 -26.58 0.41
CA TRP A 52 -2.07 -26.40 0.73
C TRP A 52 -1.91 -25.43 1.91
N GLN A 53 -0.94 -25.72 2.78
CA GLN A 53 -0.58 -24.84 3.88
C GLN A 53 0.57 -23.91 3.48
N LEU A 54 0.52 -22.67 3.95
CA LEU A 54 1.59 -21.70 3.82
C LEU A 54 2.36 -21.63 5.14
N PHE A 55 3.66 -21.81 5.08
CA PHE A 55 4.53 -21.73 6.24
C PHE A 55 5.44 -20.51 6.12
N ASN A 56 5.41 -19.62 7.10
CA ASN A 56 6.33 -18.51 7.19
C ASN A 56 7.54 -18.89 8.04
N TYR A 57 8.69 -18.99 7.40
CA TYR A 57 9.92 -19.28 8.11
C TYR A 57 10.37 -18.06 8.91
N PRO A 58 10.61 -18.18 10.22
CA PRO A 58 10.83 -17.02 11.09
C PRO A 58 12.20 -16.35 10.90
N ALA A 59 13.19 -17.07 10.38
CA ALA A 59 14.52 -16.51 10.14
C ALA A 59 14.61 -15.82 8.77
N ARG A 60 15.32 -14.70 8.73
CA ARG A 60 15.57 -13.96 7.48
C ARG A 60 16.71 -14.64 6.70
N LEU A 61 16.38 -15.37 5.64
CA LEU A 61 17.32 -16.13 4.83
C LEU A 61 17.82 -15.37 3.59
N SER A 62 17.15 -14.30 3.20
CA SER A 62 17.54 -13.53 2.00
C SER A 62 17.14 -12.08 2.12
N TYR A 63 17.82 -11.25 1.34
CA TYR A 63 17.58 -9.82 1.24
C TYR A 63 17.23 -9.49 -0.21
N SER A 64 16.28 -8.59 -0.40
CA SER A 64 15.96 -8.05 -1.72
C SER A 64 16.18 -6.54 -1.75
N ALA A 65 16.57 -6.02 -2.92
CA ALA A 65 16.69 -4.59 -3.11
C ALA A 65 15.33 -3.89 -2.92
N THR A 66 15.34 -2.79 -2.19
CA THR A 66 14.20 -1.88 -2.05
C THR A 66 14.15 -0.91 -3.23
N PRO A 67 13.03 -0.20 -3.46
CA PRO A 67 13.00 0.89 -4.42
C PRO A 67 14.10 1.93 -4.14
N PRO A 68 14.91 2.30 -5.15
CA PRO A 68 16.05 3.20 -4.93
C PRO A 68 15.63 4.67 -4.78
N ASP A 69 14.44 5.05 -5.25
CA ASP A 69 13.93 6.40 -5.26
C ASP A 69 12.42 6.46 -5.07
N PHE A 70 11.88 7.67 -4.90
CA PHE A 70 10.46 7.87 -4.67
C PHE A 70 9.58 7.42 -5.85
N GLY A 71 10.02 7.62 -7.08
CA GLY A 71 9.26 7.18 -8.26
C GLY A 71 9.10 5.67 -8.33
N ALA A 72 10.16 4.93 -8.06
CA ALA A 72 10.12 3.46 -7.96
C ALA A 72 9.22 2.99 -6.80
N LEU A 73 9.28 3.71 -5.65
CA LEU A 73 8.41 3.46 -4.51
C LEU A 73 6.93 3.70 -4.84
N VAL A 74 6.60 4.77 -5.59
CA VAL A 74 5.25 5.06 -6.09
C VAL A 74 4.71 3.89 -6.92
N ILE A 75 5.52 3.36 -7.86
CA ILE A 75 5.12 2.22 -8.69
C ILE A 75 4.80 1.01 -7.81
N GLN A 76 5.67 0.68 -6.86
CA GLN A 76 5.50 -0.46 -5.96
C GLN A 76 4.25 -0.32 -5.08
N ARG A 77 4.08 0.83 -4.40
CA ARG A 77 2.98 1.06 -3.46
C ARG A 77 1.62 1.12 -4.14
N ARG A 78 1.54 1.78 -5.30
CA ARG A 78 0.31 1.76 -6.12
C ARG A 78 -0.10 0.35 -6.53
N ARG A 79 0.88 -0.48 -6.89
CA ARG A 79 0.64 -1.89 -7.25
C ARG A 79 0.06 -2.66 -6.06
N TRP A 80 0.64 -2.53 -4.87
CA TRP A 80 0.14 -3.19 -3.67
C TRP A 80 -1.26 -2.72 -3.26
N ALA A 81 -1.49 -1.43 -3.28
CA ALA A 81 -2.79 -0.85 -2.97
C ALA A 81 -3.88 -1.27 -3.98
N ASN A 82 -3.51 -1.38 -5.27
CA ASN A 82 -4.43 -1.86 -6.31
C ASN A 82 -4.75 -3.34 -6.16
N GLY A 83 -3.75 -4.20 -5.92
CA GLY A 83 -3.94 -5.65 -5.95
C GLY A 83 -4.77 -6.18 -4.79
N GLY A 84 -4.66 -5.60 -3.58
CA GLY A 84 -5.33 -6.10 -2.39
C GLY A 84 -6.85 -6.22 -2.55
N LEU A 85 -7.49 -5.16 -3.02
CA LEU A 85 -8.94 -5.14 -3.22
C LEU A 85 -9.40 -6.04 -4.38
N LEU A 86 -8.58 -6.21 -5.43
CA LEU A 86 -8.92 -7.08 -6.56
C LEU A 86 -8.97 -8.56 -6.17
N ILE A 87 -8.21 -8.98 -5.17
CA ILE A 87 -8.21 -10.35 -4.67
C ILE A 87 -9.36 -10.61 -3.69
N MET A 88 -9.95 -9.56 -3.12
CA MET A 88 -10.98 -9.68 -2.09
C MET A 88 -12.17 -10.58 -2.48
N PRO A 89 -12.78 -10.46 -3.67
CA PRO A 89 -13.89 -11.34 -4.06
C PRO A 89 -13.49 -12.82 -4.05
N LYS A 90 -12.26 -13.12 -4.47
CA LYS A 90 -11.72 -14.49 -4.48
C LYS A 90 -11.51 -15.03 -3.06
N LEU A 91 -11.02 -14.19 -2.15
CA LEU A 91 -10.88 -14.53 -0.73
C LEU A 91 -12.24 -14.75 -0.08
N LEU A 92 -13.21 -13.86 -0.30
CA LEU A 92 -14.56 -14.00 0.23
C LEU A 92 -15.22 -15.29 -0.27
N GLY A 93 -15.09 -15.63 -1.55
CA GLY A 93 -15.54 -16.90 -2.10
C GLY A 93 -14.92 -18.13 -1.42
N LEU A 94 -13.64 -18.06 -1.06
CA LEU A 94 -12.96 -19.09 -0.29
C LEU A 94 -13.54 -19.21 1.15
N LEU A 95 -13.78 -18.07 1.81
CA LEU A 95 -14.29 -18.04 3.18
C LEU A 95 -15.71 -18.57 3.27
N ILE A 96 -16.58 -18.25 2.30
CA ILE A 96 -17.97 -18.74 2.24
C ILE A 96 -18.03 -20.27 2.05
N GLN A 97 -17.10 -20.84 1.28
CA GLN A 97 -17.06 -22.26 0.99
C GLN A 97 -16.53 -23.13 2.16
N ARG A 98 -15.97 -22.53 3.20
CA ARG A 98 -15.38 -23.26 4.32
C ARG A 98 -16.06 -22.88 5.63
N PRO A 99 -16.40 -23.86 6.52
CA PRO A 99 -17.03 -23.54 7.80
C PRO A 99 -16.11 -22.64 8.65
N LEU A 100 -16.59 -21.45 8.93
CA LEU A 100 -15.88 -20.35 9.62
C LEU A 100 -15.39 -20.72 11.05
N ARG A 101 -16.04 -21.70 11.69
CA ARG A 101 -15.89 -21.96 13.13
C ARG A 101 -14.47 -22.35 13.58
N ARG A 102 -13.64 -22.91 12.71
CA ARG A 102 -12.25 -23.32 13.07
C ARG A 102 -11.16 -22.36 12.57
N ARG A 103 -11.49 -21.33 11.78
CA ARG A 103 -10.51 -20.46 11.11
C ARG A 103 -10.85 -18.98 11.17
N SER A 104 -11.69 -18.54 12.09
CA SER A 104 -12.09 -17.14 12.20
C SER A 104 -10.94 -16.15 12.37
N PRO A 105 -9.89 -16.40 13.18
CA PRO A 105 -8.75 -15.49 13.31
C PRO A 105 -7.94 -15.38 12.00
N GLU A 106 -7.70 -16.52 11.32
CA GLU A 106 -6.99 -16.55 10.05
C GLU A 106 -7.77 -15.80 8.95
N ALA A 107 -9.08 -16.00 8.90
CA ALA A 107 -9.96 -15.31 7.97
C ALA A 107 -9.95 -13.79 8.21
N PHE A 108 -10.06 -13.37 9.46
CA PHE A 108 -9.97 -11.96 9.85
C PHE A 108 -8.62 -11.36 9.43
N MET A 109 -7.50 -12.00 9.74
CA MET A 109 -6.17 -11.53 9.38
C MET A 109 -5.99 -11.40 7.87
N ARG A 110 -6.53 -12.32 7.07
CA ARG A 110 -6.47 -12.27 5.61
C ARG A 110 -7.30 -11.12 5.04
N VAL A 111 -8.52 -10.93 5.52
CA VAL A 111 -9.37 -9.81 5.12
C VAL A 111 -8.73 -8.49 5.53
N HIS A 112 -8.29 -8.39 6.78
CA HIS A 112 -7.59 -7.21 7.30
C HIS A 112 -6.36 -6.87 6.45
N TYR A 113 -5.52 -7.84 6.13
CA TYR A 113 -4.34 -7.65 5.29
C TYR A 113 -4.67 -7.04 3.92
N LEU A 114 -5.72 -7.55 3.24
CA LEU A 114 -6.10 -7.08 1.91
C LEU A 114 -6.80 -5.71 1.93
N THR A 115 -7.50 -5.37 3.01
CA THR A 115 -8.24 -4.11 3.13
C THR A 115 -7.47 -3.01 3.85
N SER A 116 -6.44 -3.35 4.61
CA SER A 116 -5.74 -2.41 5.51
C SER A 116 -5.23 -1.16 4.80
N ILE A 117 -4.64 -1.31 3.60
CA ILE A 117 -4.14 -0.16 2.85
C ILE A 117 -5.28 0.79 2.50
N ALA A 118 -6.42 0.29 2.04
CA ALA A 118 -7.59 1.12 1.72
C ALA A 118 -8.17 1.74 2.99
N ALA A 119 -8.46 0.93 4.01
CA ALA A 119 -9.12 1.38 5.24
C ALA A 119 -8.30 2.44 5.98
N VAL A 120 -6.99 2.21 6.17
CA VAL A 120 -6.13 3.16 6.87
C VAL A 120 -5.99 4.48 6.10
N ASN A 121 -5.77 4.43 4.79
CA ASN A 121 -5.57 5.67 4.02
C ASN A 121 -6.87 6.47 3.86
N VAL A 122 -8.02 5.81 3.67
CA VAL A 122 -9.33 6.49 3.66
C VAL A 122 -9.62 7.06 5.05
N GLY A 123 -9.39 6.29 6.11
CA GLY A 123 -9.58 6.74 7.49
C GLY A 123 -8.73 7.97 7.84
N LEU A 124 -7.44 7.98 7.44
CA LEU A 124 -6.57 9.15 7.65
C LEU A 124 -7.05 10.39 6.89
N VAL A 125 -7.51 10.23 5.64
CA VAL A 125 -8.06 11.35 4.87
C VAL A 125 -9.33 11.88 5.52
N LEU A 126 -10.24 11.00 5.95
CA LEU A 126 -11.44 11.44 6.66
C LEU A 126 -11.08 12.16 7.96
N LEU A 127 -10.11 11.64 8.72
CA LEU A 127 -9.62 12.26 9.94
C LEU A 127 -9.05 13.68 9.68
N PHE A 128 -8.32 13.87 8.57
CA PHE A 128 -7.71 15.16 8.25
C PHE A 128 -8.71 16.16 7.64
N LEU A 129 -9.66 15.69 6.83
CA LEU A 129 -10.65 16.56 6.18
C LEU A 129 -11.83 16.93 7.08
N PHE A 130 -12.14 16.08 8.04
CA PHE A 130 -13.18 16.33 9.04
C PHE A 130 -12.55 16.43 10.44
N PRO A 131 -11.74 17.49 10.68
CA PRO A 131 -11.11 17.66 11.97
C PRO A 131 -12.21 17.83 13.01
N PHE A 132 -12.30 16.86 13.88
CA PHE A 132 -12.89 16.96 15.19
C PHE A 132 -14.19 17.77 15.29
N THR A 133 -15.23 17.35 14.58
CA THR A 133 -16.58 17.62 15.08
C THR A 133 -16.62 17.03 16.50
N ASP A 134 -17.28 17.68 17.44
CA ASP A 134 -17.34 17.31 18.87
C ASP A 134 -17.55 15.80 19.12
N TRP A 135 -18.09 15.09 18.15
CA TRP A 135 -18.33 13.66 18.15
C TRP A 135 -17.04 12.81 18.00
N LEU A 136 -16.03 13.26 17.22
CA LEU A 136 -14.76 12.56 17.01
C LEU A 136 -13.65 13.04 17.99
N ALA A 137 -13.82 14.22 18.58
CA ALA A 137 -12.92 14.78 19.58
C ALA A 137 -13.02 14.08 20.95
N ASN A 138 -13.85 13.06 21.02
CA ASN A 138 -14.00 12.30 22.23
C ASN A 138 -12.66 11.64 22.61
N GLU A 139 -12.43 11.48 23.89
CA GLU A 139 -11.24 10.95 24.56
C GLU A 139 -10.75 9.60 24.03
N TRP A 140 -11.62 8.88 23.32
CA TRP A 140 -11.32 7.57 22.72
C TRP A 140 -10.34 7.61 21.54
N LEU A 141 -10.32 8.68 20.75
CA LEU A 141 -9.43 8.76 19.60
C LEU A 141 -7.96 8.84 20.01
N PRO A 142 -7.54 9.70 20.95
CA PRO A 142 -6.19 9.69 21.50
C PRO A 142 -5.81 8.34 22.11
N LEU A 143 -6.73 7.72 22.85
CA LEU A 143 -6.50 6.43 23.48
C LEU A 143 -6.26 5.30 22.46
N THR A 144 -7.07 5.24 21.41
CA THR A 144 -6.89 4.26 20.31
C THR A 144 -5.63 4.53 19.51
N ALA A 145 -5.29 5.80 19.25
CA ALA A 145 -4.05 6.18 18.58
C ALA A 145 -2.82 5.78 19.39
N VAL A 146 -2.80 6.04 20.70
CA VAL A 146 -1.71 5.63 21.59
C VAL A 146 -1.55 4.12 21.57
N ALA A 147 -2.64 3.35 21.72
CA ALA A 147 -2.60 1.89 21.67
C ALA A 147 -2.03 1.38 20.33
N TYR A 148 -2.48 1.96 19.21
CA TYR A 148 -1.97 1.61 17.88
C TYR A 148 -0.47 1.90 17.75
N PHE A 149 -0.01 3.07 18.14
CA PHE A 149 1.41 3.43 18.06
C PHE A 149 2.28 2.60 18.99
N CYS A 150 1.80 2.24 20.18
CA CYS A 150 2.52 1.36 21.09
C CYS A 150 2.70 -0.03 20.50
N LEU A 151 1.65 -0.64 19.95
CA LEU A 151 1.72 -1.94 19.29
C LEU A 151 2.65 -1.89 18.07
N TYR A 152 2.53 -0.84 17.26
CA TYR A 152 3.37 -0.67 16.07
C TYR A 152 4.86 -0.46 16.43
N ALA A 153 5.14 0.32 17.48
CA ALA A 153 6.49 0.50 17.99
C ALA A 153 7.07 -0.82 18.53
N HIS A 154 6.24 -1.63 19.18
CA HIS A 154 6.62 -2.98 19.63
C HIS A 154 7.03 -3.87 18.45
N ASP A 155 6.19 -3.94 17.41
CA ASP A 155 6.44 -4.76 16.22
C ASP A 155 7.69 -4.31 15.46
N LEU A 156 7.89 -2.98 15.29
CA LEU A 156 9.11 -2.44 14.70
C LEU A 156 10.35 -2.83 15.49
N ARG A 157 10.26 -2.80 16.83
CA ARG A 157 11.38 -3.20 17.70
C ARG A 157 11.71 -4.68 17.57
N LEU A 158 10.69 -5.56 17.53
CA LEU A 158 10.87 -6.98 17.26
C LEU A 158 11.52 -7.24 15.89
N ALA A 159 11.21 -6.40 14.91
CA ALA A 159 11.83 -6.45 13.57
C ALA A 159 13.25 -5.85 13.52
N GLY A 160 13.80 -5.37 14.66
CA GLY A 160 15.15 -4.83 14.75
C GLY A 160 15.30 -3.34 14.42
N TYR A 161 14.21 -2.60 14.35
CA TYR A 161 14.23 -1.14 14.12
C TYR A 161 14.49 -0.37 15.43
N ARG A 162 14.99 0.87 15.30
CA ARG A 162 15.18 1.79 16.42
C ARG A 162 13.88 2.46 16.83
N ARG A 163 13.77 2.93 18.07
CA ARG A 163 12.53 3.60 18.57
C ARG A 163 12.12 4.81 17.73
N LEU A 164 13.07 5.60 17.24
CA LEU A 164 12.79 6.77 16.40
C LEU A 164 12.33 6.43 14.99
N ASP A 165 12.53 5.19 14.55
CA ASP A 165 12.07 4.77 13.22
C ASP A 165 10.54 4.71 13.13
N LEU A 166 9.84 4.64 14.27
CA LEU A 166 8.38 4.78 14.31
C LEU A 166 7.92 6.08 13.63
N PHE A 167 8.52 7.22 13.99
CA PHE A 167 8.17 8.51 13.39
C PHE A 167 8.55 8.59 11.91
N ARG A 168 9.67 8.02 11.52
CA ARG A 168 10.10 7.94 10.11
C ARG A 168 9.15 7.12 9.27
N VAL A 169 8.74 5.95 9.78
CA VAL A 169 7.80 5.07 9.08
C VAL A 169 6.41 5.71 9.01
N TYR A 170 5.96 6.36 10.08
CA TYR A 170 4.69 7.07 10.08
C TYR A 170 4.72 8.27 9.10
N ALA A 171 5.77 9.08 9.11
CA ALA A 171 5.96 10.18 8.17
C ALA A 171 5.93 9.70 6.70
N LEU A 172 6.62 8.57 6.42
CA LEU A 172 6.58 7.95 5.10
C LEU A 172 5.15 7.49 4.74
N ASN A 173 4.42 6.89 5.67
CA ASN A 173 3.03 6.47 5.43
C ASN A 173 2.10 7.65 5.15
N LEU A 174 2.26 8.78 5.86
CA LEU A 174 1.52 10.02 5.57
C LEU A 174 1.78 10.50 4.14
N MET A 175 3.04 10.54 3.73
CA MET A 175 3.43 10.96 2.38
C MET A 175 2.87 10.01 1.30
N LEU A 176 2.69 8.74 1.62
CA LEU A 176 2.17 7.72 0.69
C LEU A 176 0.64 7.68 0.59
N ILE A 177 -0.10 8.45 1.39
CA ILE A 177 -1.58 8.49 1.33
C ILE A 177 -2.08 8.69 -0.11
N PRO A 178 -1.66 9.72 -0.88
CA PRO A 178 -2.15 9.92 -2.24
C PRO A 178 -1.80 8.76 -3.17
N VAL A 179 -0.63 8.17 -2.99
CA VAL A 179 -0.15 7.03 -3.78
C VAL A 179 -1.01 5.81 -3.55
N ASN A 180 -1.30 5.49 -2.28
CA ASN A 180 -2.14 4.37 -1.89
C ASN A 180 -3.59 4.57 -2.36
N LEU A 181 -4.15 5.77 -2.17
CA LEU A 181 -5.49 6.11 -2.67
C LEU A 181 -5.59 6.02 -4.20
N GLY A 182 -4.54 6.43 -4.92
CA GLY A 182 -4.45 6.24 -6.36
C GLY A 182 -4.46 4.77 -6.78
N GLY A 183 -3.88 3.88 -5.97
CA GLY A 183 -3.97 2.41 -6.14
C GLY A 183 -5.37 1.88 -5.85
N VAL A 184 -5.97 2.29 -4.74
CA VAL A 184 -7.35 1.93 -4.34
C VAL A 184 -8.36 2.36 -5.41
N PHE A 185 -8.28 3.62 -5.86
CA PHE A 185 -9.16 4.12 -6.93
C PHE A 185 -9.03 3.29 -8.21
N ARG A 186 -7.80 2.92 -8.57
CA ARG A 186 -7.56 2.04 -9.73
C ARG A 186 -8.20 0.65 -9.55
N SER A 187 -8.19 0.08 -8.34
CA SER A 187 -8.89 -1.17 -8.04
C SER A 187 -10.38 -1.06 -8.31
N LEU A 188 -11.01 0.00 -7.80
CA LEU A 188 -12.44 0.25 -7.98
C LEU A 188 -12.77 0.44 -9.47
N GLN A 189 -11.96 1.21 -10.18
CA GLN A 189 -12.11 1.39 -11.62
C GLN A 189 -12.04 0.05 -12.38
N GLN A 190 -11.08 -0.82 -12.04
CA GLN A 190 -10.94 -2.14 -12.67
C GLN A 190 -12.11 -3.06 -12.32
N ALA A 191 -12.60 -3.02 -11.08
CA ALA A 191 -13.78 -3.80 -10.67
C ALA A 191 -15.01 -3.42 -11.50
N VAL A 192 -15.22 -2.13 -11.80
CA VAL A 192 -16.34 -1.64 -12.60
C VAL A 192 -16.13 -1.91 -14.09
N THR A 193 -14.94 -1.60 -14.62
CA THR A 193 -14.67 -1.68 -16.07
C THR A 193 -14.28 -3.07 -16.54
N LYS A 194 -14.00 -4.02 -15.60
CA LYS A 194 -13.49 -5.37 -15.89
C LYS A 194 -12.18 -5.38 -16.70
N ARG A 195 -11.47 -4.27 -16.77
CA ARG A 195 -10.18 -4.16 -17.47
C ARG A 195 -9.06 -4.51 -16.50
N THR A 196 -8.15 -5.40 -16.90
CA THR A 196 -6.97 -5.74 -16.12
C THR A 196 -5.89 -4.68 -16.27
N ALA A 197 -5.16 -4.40 -15.19
CA ALA A 197 -3.98 -3.54 -15.28
C ALA A 197 -2.78 -4.35 -15.78
N THR A 198 -1.96 -3.73 -16.60
CA THR A 198 -0.66 -4.27 -16.94
C THR A 198 0.25 -4.29 -15.72
N PHE A 199 1.00 -5.38 -15.55
CA PHE A 199 1.99 -5.51 -14.49
C PHE A 199 3.13 -4.50 -14.69
N GLY A 200 3.25 -3.56 -13.75
CA GLY A 200 4.36 -2.61 -13.72
C GLY A 200 5.49 -3.14 -12.83
N ARG A 201 6.59 -3.60 -13.44
CA ARG A 201 7.78 -3.99 -12.68
C ARG A 201 8.36 -2.77 -11.95
N THR A 202 8.68 -2.92 -10.66
CA THR A 202 9.38 -1.88 -9.90
C THR A 202 10.83 -1.81 -10.39
N PRO A 203 11.30 -0.64 -10.90
CA PRO A 203 12.69 -0.46 -11.26
C PRO A 203 13.60 -0.67 -10.07
N LYS A 204 14.72 -1.39 -10.27
CA LYS A 204 15.75 -1.64 -9.25
C LYS A 204 17.14 -1.27 -9.77
N VAL A 205 17.17 -0.41 -10.77
CA VAL A 205 18.39 0.04 -11.46
C VAL A 205 18.80 1.42 -10.97
N GLU A 206 20.05 1.81 -11.20
CA GLU A 206 20.65 3.05 -10.74
C GLU A 206 20.06 4.32 -11.34
N ASN A 207 19.35 4.21 -12.49
CA ASN A 207 18.71 5.36 -13.13
C ASN A 207 17.48 5.82 -12.35
N ARG A 208 17.42 7.11 -12.05
CA ARG A 208 16.31 7.73 -11.33
C ARG A 208 14.97 7.52 -12.05
N THR A 209 14.00 7.03 -11.31
CA THR A 209 12.61 6.89 -11.74
C THR A 209 11.82 8.13 -11.33
N ALA A 210 11.28 8.88 -12.29
CA ALA A 210 10.47 10.05 -11.99
C ALA A 210 9.11 9.63 -11.41
N ALA A 211 8.66 10.35 -10.38
CA ALA A 211 7.31 10.23 -9.85
C ALA A 211 6.33 11.08 -10.69
N PRO A 212 5.08 10.62 -10.89
CA PRO A 212 4.04 11.49 -11.46
C PRO A 212 3.81 12.70 -10.55
N ALA A 213 3.74 13.90 -11.16
CA ALA A 213 3.64 15.17 -10.44
C ALA A 213 2.53 15.20 -9.38
N ILE A 214 1.39 14.55 -9.62
CA ILE A 214 0.27 14.50 -8.67
C ILE A 214 0.68 13.87 -7.33
N TYR A 215 1.55 12.86 -7.33
CA TYR A 215 2.01 12.18 -6.11
C TYR A 215 3.11 12.94 -5.37
N VAL A 216 3.71 13.93 -6.03
CA VAL A 216 4.62 14.89 -5.40
C VAL A 216 3.84 16.08 -4.86
N LEU A 217 2.93 16.66 -5.66
CA LEU A 217 2.16 17.83 -5.28
C LEU A 217 1.15 17.58 -4.15
N ALA A 218 0.48 16.42 -4.15
CA ALA A 218 -0.54 16.12 -3.16
C ALA A 218 -0.02 16.12 -1.70
N PRO A 219 1.15 15.54 -1.36
CA PRO A 219 1.71 15.68 -0.01
C PRO A 219 2.07 17.13 0.35
N TYR A 220 2.54 17.96 -0.61
CA TYR A 220 2.75 19.40 -0.35
C TYR A 220 1.44 20.11 -0.05
N ALA A 221 0.39 19.85 -0.83
CA ALA A 221 -0.94 20.42 -0.59
C ALA A 221 -1.50 19.98 0.77
N LEU A 222 -1.33 18.71 1.14
CA LEU A 222 -1.73 18.21 2.45
C LEU A 222 -0.94 18.87 3.59
N THR A 223 0.37 19.09 3.41
CA THR A 223 1.20 19.82 4.39
C THR A 223 0.69 21.26 4.59
N ALA A 224 0.44 21.97 3.49
CA ALA A 224 -0.08 23.33 3.53
C ALA A 224 -1.46 23.39 4.21
N TYR A 225 -2.35 22.44 3.88
CA TYR A 225 -3.66 22.31 4.52
C TYR A 225 -3.54 22.10 6.03
N LEU A 226 -2.69 21.16 6.49
CA LEU A 226 -2.51 20.88 7.90
C LEU A 226 -1.86 22.05 8.67
N CYS A 227 -0.94 22.81 8.03
CA CYS A 227 -0.42 24.04 8.59
C CYS A 227 -1.52 25.09 8.77
N SER A 228 -2.38 25.25 7.76
CA SER A 228 -3.51 26.19 7.83
C SER A 228 -4.53 25.77 8.88
N ALA A 229 -4.84 24.47 8.98
CA ALA A 229 -5.72 23.93 10.01
C ALA A 229 -5.15 24.18 11.41
N ALA A 230 -3.87 23.91 11.64
CA ALA A 230 -3.22 24.17 12.92
C ALA A 230 -3.28 25.66 13.32
N GLY A 231 -3.08 26.59 12.36
CA GLY A 231 -3.20 28.02 12.59
C GLY A 231 -4.63 28.45 12.92
N PHE A 232 -5.62 27.90 12.20
CA PHE A 232 -7.03 28.17 12.46
C PHE A 232 -7.48 27.64 13.84
N ASP A 233 -7.11 26.39 14.18
CA ASP A 233 -7.43 25.78 15.46
C ASP A 233 -6.82 26.57 16.64
N LEU A 234 -5.59 27.10 16.48
CA LEU A 234 -4.98 27.99 17.48
C LEU A 234 -5.74 29.28 17.62
N PHE A 235 -6.22 29.89 16.54
CA PHE A 235 -7.01 31.10 16.55
C PHE A 235 -8.33 30.90 17.29
N GLU A 236 -8.99 29.76 17.10
CA GLU A 236 -10.22 29.34 17.77
C GLU A 236 -9.98 28.85 19.23
N GLY A 237 -8.74 28.86 19.71
CA GLY A 237 -8.38 28.39 21.05
C GLY A 237 -8.38 26.85 21.21
N GLN A 238 -8.44 26.10 20.11
CA GLN A 238 -8.46 24.65 20.11
C GLN A 238 -7.02 24.09 20.09
N VAL A 239 -6.38 24.07 21.24
CA VAL A 239 -4.94 23.73 21.35
C VAL A 239 -4.64 22.29 20.93
N PHE A 240 -5.48 21.32 21.31
CA PHE A 240 -5.22 19.92 21.01
C PHE A 240 -5.29 19.59 19.51
N PRO A 241 -6.33 19.98 18.75
CA PRO A 241 -6.36 19.84 17.30
C PRO A 241 -5.19 20.55 16.60
N ALA A 242 -4.84 21.76 17.06
CA ALA A 242 -3.72 22.52 16.53
C ALA A 242 -2.39 21.76 16.65
N ILE A 243 -2.11 21.18 17.83
CA ILE A 243 -0.92 20.36 18.06
C ILE A 243 -0.94 19.13 17.15
N ALA A 244 -2.06 18.43 17.03
CA ALA A 244 -2.18 17.25 16.19
C ALA A 244 -1.92 17.56 14.71
N SER A 245 -2.53 18.62 14.17
CA SER A 245 -2.31 19.11 12.81
C SER A 245 -0.87 19.55 12.59
N GLY A 246 -0.28 20.28 13.54
CA GLY A 246 1.11 20.73 13.49
C GLY A 246 2.14 19.59 13.48
N ILE A 247 1.93 18.56 14.30
CA ILE A 247 2.78 17.35 14.30
C ILE A 247 2.72 16.65 12.94
N ASN A 248 1.52 16.43 12.40
CA ASN A 248 1.35 15.75 11.11
C ASN A 248 1.95 16.58 9.95
N ALA A 249 1.77 17.90 9.96
CA ALA A 249 2.42 18.81 9.00
C ALA A 249 3.95 18.72 9.06
N SER A 250 4.51 18.74 10.28
CA SER A 250 5.96 18.62 10.49
C SER A 250 6.52 17.29 10.01
N LEU A 251 5.81 16.19 10.27
CA LEU A 251 6.20 14.86 9.80
C LEU A 251 6.11 14.72 8.29
N LEU A 252 5.09 15.31 7.64
CA LEU A 252 4.99 15.36 6.18
C LEU A 252 6.12 16.19 5.57
N PHE A 253 6.42 17.35 6.15
CA PHE A 253 7.54 18.18 5.71
C PHE A 253 8.88 17.43 5.82
N TYR A 254 9.10 16.74 6.93
CA TYR A 254 10.25 15.86 7.12
C TYR A 254 10.30 14.76 6.04
N ALA A 255 9.17 14.09 5.78
CA ALA A 255 9.13 13.03 4.77
C ALA A 255 9.44 13.55 3.36
N LEU A 256 8.87 14.70 2.96
CA LEU A 256 9.13 15.34 1.67
C LEU A 256 10.60 15.71 1.51
N SER A 257 11.20 16.31 2.54
CA SER A 257 12.62 16.71 2.50
C SER A 257 13.57 15.52 2.48
N THR A 258 13.25 14.44 3.21
CA THR A 258 14.14 13.29 3.40
C THR A 258 13.99 12.22 2.32
N PHE A 259 12.75 11.89 1.92
CA PHE A 259 12.50 10.76 1.02
C PHE A 259 12.30 11.17 -0.45
N VAL A 260 11.95 12.41 -0.71
CA VAL A 260 11.83 12.92 -2.09
C VAL A 260 12.97 13.88 -2.41
N GLY A 261 13.18 14.89 -1.56
CA GLY A 261 14.13 15.97 -1.75
C GLY A 261 13.59 17.10 -2.64
N TRP A 262 14.05 18.32 -2.41
CA TRP A 262 13.55 19.52 -3.08
C TRP A 262 13.86 19.55 -4.58
N ARG A 263 15.08 19.13 -4.95
CA ARG A 263 15.53 19.09 -6.36
C ARG A 263 14.73 18.08 -7.16
N ASP A 264 14.51 16.90 -6.60
CA ASP A 264 13.77 15.83 -7.27
C ASP A 264 12.28 16.14 -7.34
N SER A 265 11.72 16.78 -6.32
CA SER A 265 10.35 17.29 -6.33
C SER A 265 10.15 18.29 -7.47
N ALA A 266 11.03 19.28 -7.59
CA ALA A 266 10.95 20.28 -8.65
C ALA A 266 11.09 19.65 -10.05
N ALA A 267 12.04 18.72 -10.21
CA ALA A 267 12.25 18.01 -11.47
C ALA A 267 11.04 17.17 -11.89
N ASP A 268 10.37 16.52 -10.94
CA ASP A 268 9.19 15.68 -11.22
C ASP A 268 7.93 16.49 -11.50
N ILE A 269 7.77 17.66 -10.85
CA ILE A 269 6.64 18.56 -11.08
C ILE A 269 6.73 19.23 -12.48
N VAL A 270 7.92 19.69 -12.87
CA VAL A 270 8.13 20.37 -14.15
C VAL A 270 8.12 19.42 -15.34
N ARG A 271 8.38 18.15 -15.09
CA ARG A 271 8.46 17.12 -16.14
C ARG A 271 7.10 16.94 -16.82
N LYS A 272 6.97 17.39 -18.07
CA LYS A 272 5.79 17.10 -18.89
C LYS A 272 5.57 15.59 -18.97
N PRO A 273 4.32 15.10 -18.78
CA PRO A 273 4.02 13.69 -18.97
C PRO A 273 4.47 13.30 -20.38
N ARG A 274 5.40 12.35 -20.48
CA ARG A 274 5.73 11.76 -21.79
C ARG A 274 4.42 11.17 -22.30
N SER A 275 3.88 11.77 -23.36
CA SER A 275 2.81 11.17 -24.14
C SER A 275 3.25 9.73 -24.41
N ARG A 276 2.35 8.77 -24.13
CA ARG A 276 2.55 7.37 -24.51
C ARG A 276 2.65 7.30 -26.02
N LEU A 277 3.81 7.64 -26.58
CA LEU A 277 4.14 7.33 -27.95
C LEU A 277 4.50 5.85 -28.00
N ARG A 278 3.52 5.09 -28.48
CA ARG A 278 3.62 3.84 -29.24
C ARG A 278 4.67 2.84 -28.72
N ALA A 279 4.28 1.98 -27.80
CA ALA A 279 4.71 0.59 -27.85
C ALA A 279 3.81 -0.08 -28.90
N GLY A 280 4.28 -0.06 -30.14
CA GLY A 280 3.61 -0.62 -31.30
C GLY A 280 4.56 -0.49 -32.47
N ALA A 281 5.51 -1.37 -32.55
CA ALA A 281 6.19 -1.89 -33.74
C ALA A 281 6.90 -3.19 -33.35
#